data_81f50b78a26ed0e8bff6dc781ffd436a
#
_entry.id   81f50b78a26ed0e8bff6dc781ffd436a
#
_cell.length_a   1.000
_cell.length_b   1.000
_cell.length_c   1.000
_cell.angle_alpha   90.00
_cell.angle_beta   90.00
_cell.angle_gamma   90.00
#
_symmetry.space_group_name_H-M   'P 1'
#
loop_
_entity.id
_entity.type
_entity.pdbx_description
1 polymer ?
#
loop_
_entity_poly.entity_id
_entity_poly.type
_entity_poly.pdbx_seq_one_letter_code
_entity_poly.pdbx_strand_id
1 'polypeptide(L)'
;MIRDFLIEAKKSTYANGTAEKIESSRLDSKDYEYKKGNMLYHDTYFGGTNFIGEEVVYIDNKIYWAMNYYGVTLDENLGEEAMDNALRPALMQVGVSENIIPVRGPREYKTGDFKYTFEVSGDLTNFSGIETIYKNDKRIYELKCNGGLIK
;
A
#
# COMPACT_ATOMS: atom_id res chain seq x y z
N MET A 1 -6.07 -11.73 -13.46
CA MET A 1 -4.68 -11.46 -13.94
C MET A 1 -4.04 -10.32 -13.15
N ILE A 2 -4.45 -9.06 -13.30
CA ILE A 2 -3.86 -7.94 -12.53
C ILE A 2 -4.05 -8.08 -11.01
N ARG A 3 -5.17 -8.61 -10.56
CA ARG A 3 -5.44 -8.83 -9.13
C ARG A 3 -4.35 -9.67 -8.44
N ASP A 4 -4.05 -10.83 -9.00
CA ASP A 4 -3.06 -11.75 -8.42
C ASP A 4 -1.65 -11.18 -8.51
N PHE A 5 -1.34 -10.49 -9.60
CA PHE A 5 -0.07 -9.80 -9.77
C PHE A 5 0.12 -8.70 -8.72
N LEU A 6 -0.90 -7.88 -8.44
CA LEU A 6 -0.84 -6.85 -7.39
C LEU A 6 -0.61 -7.47 -6.00
N ILE A 7 -1.27 -8.58 -5.68
CA ILE A 7 -1.08 -9.28 -4.40
C ILE A 7 0.38 -9.74 -4.25
N GLU A 8 0.93 -10.39 -5.27
CA GLU A 8 2.31 -10.85 -5.26
C GLU A 8 3.30 -9.68 -5.18
N ALA A 9 3.11 -8.64 -5.97
CA ALA A 9 3.97 -7.47 -5.99
C ALA A 9 4.03 -6.77 -4.63
N LYS A 10 2.88 -6.53 -4.00
CA LYS A 10 2.80 -5.87 -2.69
C LYS A 10 3.47 -6.69 -1.58
N LYS A 11 3.27 -8.01 -1.58
CA LYS A 11 3.93 -8.92 -0.63
C LYS A 11 5.44 -9.05 -0.86
N SER A 12 5.91 -8.73 -2.04
CA SER A 12 7.34 -8.80 -2.40
C SER A 12 8.08 -7.47 -2.24
N THR A 13 7.38 -6.38 -1.93
CA THR A 13 7.93 -5.03 -1.86
C THR A 13 7.70 -4.41 -0.47
N TYR A 14 7.11 -3.23 -0.36
CA TYR A 14 7.01 -2.47 0.89
C TYR A 14 6.40 -3.25 2.07
N ALA A 15 5.35 -4.05 1.84
CA ALA A 15 4.69 -4.83 2.89
C ALA A 15 5.64 -5.84 3.55
N ASN A 16 6.62 -6.36 2.80
CA ASN A 16 7.67 -7.21 3.30
C ASN A 16 8.81 -6.36 3.88
N GLY A 17 8.97 -6.36 5.20
CA GLY A 17 9.99 -5.56 5.88
C GLY A 17 11.44 -5.92 5.53
N THR A 18 11.68 -7.05 4.84
CA THR A 18 13.01 -7.49 4.39
C THR A 18 13.25 -7.26 2.90
N ALA A 19 12.26 -6.72 2.16
CA ALA A 19 12.42 -6.41 0.74
C ALA A 19 13.48 -5.31 0.52
N GLU A 20 14.29 -5.49 -0.51
CA GLU A 20 15.31 -4.52 -0.88
C GLU A 20 14.73 -3.43 -1.78
N LYS A 21 15.12 -2.18 -1.50
CA LYS A 21 14.83 -1.05 -2.38
C LYS A 21 15.75 -1.08 -3.59
N ILE A 22 15.24 -0.60 -4.72
CA ILE A 22 16.04 -0.32 -5.91
C ILE A 22 16.60 1.12 -5.85
N GLU A 23 17.39 1.51 -6.84
CA GLU A 23 17.88 2.89 -6.99
C GLU A 23 16.68 3.87 -7.07
N SER A 24 16.83 5.02 -6.39
CA SER A 24 15.82 6.08 -6.40
C SER A 24 15.57 6.61 -7.81
N SER A 25 14.32 6.58 -8.25
CA SER A 25 13.90 7.13 -9.55
C SER A 25 13.79 8.66 -9.57
N ARG A 26 13.64 9.28 -8.39
CA ARG A 26 13.58 10.72 -8.18
C ARG A 26 14.44 11.10 -6.98
N LEU A 27 14.86 12.36 -6.90
CA LEU A 27 15.63 12.86 -5.76
C LEU A 27 14.89 12.56 -4.44
N ASP A 28 15.57 11.85 -3.52
CA ASP A 28 15.08 11.45 -2.19
C ASP A 28 13.88 10.47 -2.19
N SER A 29 13.55 9.87 -3.32
CA SER A 29 12.53 8.83 -3.37
C SER A 29 13.06 7.48 -2.85
N LYS A 30 12.14 6.66 -2.36
CA LYS A 30 12.34 5.25 -2.06
C LYS A 30 11.53 4.45 -3.05
N ASP A 31 12.18 3.47 -3.70
CA ASP A 31 11.62 2.77 -4.83
C ASP A 31 11.71 1.26 -4.64
N TYR A 32 10.64 0.55 -5.03
CA TYR A 32 10.58 -0.90 -5.13
C TYR A 32 10.10 -1.31 -6.51
N GLU A 33 10.57 -2.45 -6.98
CA GLU A 33 10.06 -3.08 -8.20
C GLU A 33 9.75 -4.56 -7.99
N TYR A 34 8.76 -5.04 -8.73
CA TYR A 34 8.45 -6.46 -8.85
C TYR A 34 8.10 -6.78 -10.29
N LYS A 35 8.75 -7.79 -10.86
CA LYS A 35 8.54 -8.19 -12.26
C LYS A 35 8.12 -9.65 -12.35
N LYS A 36 7.10 -9.92 -13.17
CA LYS A 36 6.66 -11.27 -13.50
C LYS A 36 6.14 -11.33 -14.95
N GLY A 37 6.85 -12.10 -15.80
CA GLY A 37 6.53 -12.14 -17.23
C GLY A 37 6.68 -10.77 -17.88
N ASN A 38 5.61 -10.32 -18.55
CA ASN A 38 5.54 -9.00 -19.18
C ASN A 38 4.97 -7.89 -18.29
N MET A 39 4.74 -8.19 -17.01
CA MET A 39 4.21 -7.23 -16.05
C MET A 39 5.32 -6.71 -15.14
N LEU A 40 5.33 -5.40 -14.92
CA LEU A 40 6.23 -4.70 -14.00
C LEU A 40 5.41 -3.83 -13.05
N TYR A 41 5.64 -4.00 -11.75
CA TYR A 41 5.13 -3.13 -10.69
C TYR A 41 6.26 -2.24 -10.19
N HIS A 42 6.00 -0.95 -10.06
CA HIS A 42 6.92 0.01 -9.49
C HIS A 42 6.19 0.86 -8.43
N ASP A 43 6.72 0.87 -7.22
CA ASP A 43 6.29 1.73 -6.13
C ASP A 43 7.37 2.77 -5.86
N THR A 44 7.00 4.04 -5.87
CA THR A 44 7.91 5.16 -5.54
C THR A 44 7.25 6.06 -4.51
N TYR A 45 7.95 6.37 -3.42
CA TYR A 45 7.42 7.21 -2.36
C TYR A 45 8.47 8.06 -1.67
N PHE A 46 8.00 9.09 -0.98
CA PHE A 46 8.78 10.02 -0.16
C PHE A 46 8.28 10.00 1.27
N GLY A 47 9.19 10.22 2.22
CA GLY A 47 8.85 10.34 3.63
C GLY A 47 9.01 9.05 4.43
N GLY A 48 8.54 9.07 5.65
CA GLY A 48 8.65 7.99 6.63
C GLY A 48 7.33 7.72 7.32
N THR A 49 7.07 8.37 8.46
CA THR A 49 5.81 8.25 9.20
C THR A 49 4.68 9.09 8.60
N ASN A 50 5.01 10.16 7.88
CA ASN A 50 4.16 10.81 6.90
C ASN A 50 4.78 10.57 5.53
N PHE A 51 4.00 10.08 4.58
CA PHE A 51 4.54 9.67 3.29
C PHE A 51 3.53 9.85 2.16
N ILE A 52 4.06 10.05 0.97
CA ILE A 52 3.28 10.17 -0.26
C ILE A 52 3.95 9.36 -1.36
N GLY A 53 3.17 8.70 -2.18
CA GLY A 53 3.74 7.92 -3.27
C GLY A 53 2.76 7.48 -4.33
N GLU A 54 3.28 6.69 -5.24
CA GLU A 54 2.56 6.20 -6.39
C GLU A 54 3.01 4.77 -6.71
N GLU A 55 2.04 3.90 -6.90
CA GLU A 55 2.24 2.55 -7.43
C GLU A 55 1.79 2.52 -8.88
N VAL A 56 2.59 1.91 -9.75
CA VAL A 56 2.34 1.85 -11.18
C VAL A 56 2.53 0.43 -11.68
N VAL A 57 1.63 -0.04 -12.53
CA VAL A 57 1.76 -1.34 -13.23
C VAL A 57 1.87 -1.11 -14.72
N TYR A 58 2.93 -1.66 -15.29
CA TYR A 58 3.14 -1.73 -16.73
C TYR A 58 2.86 -3.14 -17.25
N ILE A 59 2.29 -3.22 -18.44
CA ILE A 59 2.15 -4.47 -19.24
C ILE A 59 2.78 -4.22 -20.60
N ASP A 60 3.73 -5.06 -21.01
CA ASP A 60 4.49 -4.87 -22.25
C ASP A 60 5.13 -3.48 -22.36
N ASN A 61 5.69 -2.97 -21.24
CA ASN A 61 6.31 -1.65 -21.12
C ASN A 61 5.35 -0.46 -21.33
N LYS A 62 4.04 -0.69 -21.30
CA LYS A 62 3.03 0.37 -21.37
C LYS A 62 2.31 0.48 -20.03
N ILE A 63 2.09 1.72 -19.60
CA ILE A 63 1.29 1.97 -18.39
C ILE A 63 -0.10 1.36 -18.54
N TYR A 64 -0.54 0.65 -17.51
CA TYR A 64 -1.83 -0.01 -17.48
C TYR A 64 -2.70 0.42 -16.31
N TRP A 65 -2.10 0.53 -15.12
CA TRP A 65 -2.79 0.83 -13.87
C TRP A 65 -1.90 1.66 -12.95
N ALA A 66 -2.51 2.53 -12.17
CA ALA A 66 -1.78 3.29 -11.15
C ALA A 66 -2.65 3.65 -9.95
N MET A 67 -1.99 3.92 -8.82
CA MET A 67 -2.59 4.38 -7.57
C MET A 67 -1.70 5.42 -6.90
N ASN A 68 -2.30 6.53 -6.44
CA ASN A 68 -1.64 7.49 -5.54
C ASN A 68 -2.07 7.23 -4.10
N TYR A 69 -1.19 7.55 -3.15
CA TYR A 69 -1.50 7.46 -1.74
C TYR A 69 -0.77 8.54 -0.93
N TYR A 70 -1.41 8.98 0.17
CA TYR A 70 -0.83 9.83 1.18
C TYR A 70 -1.24 9.35 2.56
N GLY A 71 -0.25 9.00 3.39
CA GLY A 71 -0.42 8.56 4.76
C GLY A 71 0.13 9.57 5.75
N VAL A 72 -0.60 9.78 6.84
CA VAL A 72 -0.22 10.71 7.91
C VAL A 72 -0.34 10.06 9.28
N THR A 73 0.71 10.21 10.08
CA THR A 73 0.71 9.84 11.49
C THR A 73 0.09 10.96 12.31
N LEU A 74 -0.96 10.63 13.08
CA LEU A 74 -1.70 11.57 13.92
C LEU A 74 -1.18 11.61 15.35
N ASP A 75 -0.34 10.66 15.74
CA ASP A 75 0.37 10.61 17.03
C ASP A 75 1.84 10.32 16.75
N GLU A 76 2.67 11.36 16.79
CA GLU A 76 4.10 11.29 16.45
C GLU A 76 4.88 10.31 17.33
N ASN A 77 4.44 10.10 18.57
CA ASN A 77 5.11 9.16 19.48
C ASN A 77 4.90 7.69 19.11
N LEU A 78 3.90 7.40 18.29
CA LEU A 78 3.50 6.05 17.89
C LEU A 78 3.77 5.75 16.41
N GLY A 79 4.36 6.71 15.66
CA GLY A 79 4.49 6.60 14.21
C GLY A 79 5.26 5.37 13.74
N GLU A 80 6.47 5.15 14.22
CA GLU A 80 7.30 4.00 13.85
C GLU A 80 6.68 2.68 14.34
N GLU A 81 6.19 2.65 15.57
CA GLU A 81 5.52 1.47 16.12
C GLU A 81 4.29 1.08 15.30
N ALA A 82 3.50 2.07 14.88
CA ALA A 82 2.33 1.83 14.03
C ALA A 82 2.71 1.27 12.65
N MET A 83 3.80 1.78 12.05
CA MET A 83 4.29 1.28 10.76
C MET A 83 4.74 -0.19 10.85
N ASP A 84 5.56 -0.51 11.83
CA ASP A 84 6.17 -1.84 11.94
C ASP A 84 5.23 -2.89 12.53
N ASN A 85 4.43 -2.53 13.52
CA ASN A 85 3.60 -3.48 14.28
C ASN A 85 2.14 -3.55 13.79
N ALA A 86 1.66 -2.60 13.00
CA ALA A 86 0.30 -2.58 12.51
C ALA A 86 0.20 -2.49 10.98
N LEU A 87 0.82 -1.47 10.36
CA LEU A 87 0.65 -1.24 8.92
C LEU A 87 1.23 -2.37 8.07
N ARG A 88 2.52 -2.66 8.20
CA ARG A 88 3.16 -3.73 7.41
C ARG A 88 2.52 -5.10 7.62
N PRO A 89 2.26 -5.57 8.84
CA PRO A 89 1.55 -6.83 9.04
C PRO A 89 0.17 -6.87 8.39
N ALA A 90 -0.60 -5.78 8.45
CA ALA A 90 -1.89 -5.66 7.77
C ALA A 90 -1.75 -5.72 6.24
N LEU A 91 -0.76 -5.03 5.66
CA LEU A 91 -0.52 -5.03 4.22
C LEU A 91 -0.08 -6.42 3.71
N MET A 92 0.59 -7.23 4.53
CA MET A 92 0.89 -8.63 4.19
C MET A 92 -0.37 -9.51 4.09
N GLN A 93 -1.51 -9.06 4.62
CA GLN A 93 -2.81 -9.70 4.47
C GLN A 93 -3.58 -9.25 3.20
N VAL A 94 -2.93 -8.51 2.30
CA VAL A 94 -3.53 -8.10 1.02
C VAL A 94 -4.07 -9.31 0.26
N GLY A 95 -5.30 -9.19 -0.23
CA GLY A 95 -5.97 -10.26 -0.99
C GLY A 95 -6.68 -11.33 -0.13
N VAL A 96 -6.54 -11.33 1.20
CA VAL A 96 -7.22 -12.28 2.10
C VAL A 96 -8.74 -12.02 2.11
N SER A 97 -9.17 -10.77 2.07
CA SER A 97 -10.58 -10.41 1.98
C SER A 97 -11.03 -10.45 0.51
N GLU A 98 -11.78 -11.48 0.11
CA GLU A 98 -12.20 -11.67 -1.28
C GLU A 98 -13.02 -10.51 -1.86
N ASN A 99 -13.82 -9.85 -1.02
CA ASN A 99 -14.69 -8.74 -1.41
C ASN A 99 -14.00 -7.37 -1.35
N ILE A 100 -12.69 -7.33 -1.08
CA ILE A 100 -11.90 -6.11 -1.05
C ILE A 100 -10.88 -6.15 -2.18
N ILE A 101 -10.80 -5.06 -2.94
CA ILE A 101 -9.78 -4.94 -3.98
C ILE A 101 -8.38 -4.93 -3.34
N PRO A 102 -7.39 -5.63 -3.91
CA PRO A 102 -6.08 -5.85 -3.27
C PRO A 102 -5.13 -4.67 -3.49
N VAL A 103 -5.54 -3.48 -3.12
CA VAL A 103 -4.74 -2.24 -3.26
C VAL A 103 -4.04 -1.84 -1.97
N ARG A 104 -4.61 -2.22 -0.82
CA ARG A 104 -4.02 -2.06 0.52
C ARG A 104 -4.25 -3.34 1.33
N GLY A 105 -4.36 -3.26 2.65
CA GLY A 105 -4.65 -4.40 3.50
C GLY A 105 -6.09 -4.91 3.41
N PRO A 106 -6.49 -5.80 4.32
CA PRO A 106 -7.85 -6.33 4.40
C PRO A 106 -8.81 -5.28 4.97
N ARG A 107 -10.10 -5.61 4.99
CA ARG A 107 -11.12 -4.74 5.61
C ARG A 107 -10.80 -4.43 7.07
N GLU A 108 -10.35 -5.43 7.82
CA GLU A 108 -9.95 -5.28 9.23
C GLU A 108 -8.82 -6.25 9.56
N TYR A 109 -7.89 -5.80 10.39
CA TYR A 109 -6.79 -6.59 10.94
C TYR A 109 -6.47 -6.11 12.34
N LYS A 110 -6.37 -7.04 13.29
CA LYS A 110 -6.04 -6.73 14.68
C LYS A 110 -4.73 -7.38 15.07
N THR A 111 -3.87 -6.64 15.75
CA THR A 111 -2.60 -7.14 16.30
C THR A 111 -2.26 -6.36 17.57
N GLY A 112 -2.18 -7.08 18.71
CA GLY A 112 -1.98 -6.43 20.02
C GLY A 112 -3.04 -5.37 20.28
N ASP A 113 -2.61 -4.17 20.62
CA ASP A 113 -3.49 -3.02 20.89
C ASP A 113 -3.91 -2.26 19.63
N PHE A 114 -3.43 -2.69 18.44
CA PHE A 114 -3.69 -2.04 17.18
C PHE A 114 -4.87 -2.66 16.45
N LYS A 115 -5.66 -1.80 15.80
CA LYS A 115 -6.68 -2.17 14.86
C LYS A 115 -6.47 -1.41 13.55
N TYR A 116 -6.25 -2.14 12.48
CA TYR A 116 -6.19 -1.64 11.11
C TYR A 116 -7.55 -1.79 10.45
N THR A 117 -7.98 -0.77 9.70
CA THR A 117 -9.17 -0.86 8.83
C THR A 117 -8.87 -0.29 7.45
N PHE A 118 -9.50 -0.87 6.43
CA PHE A 118 -9.50 -0.33 5.07
C PHE A 118 -10.91 -0.30 4.51
N GLU A 119 -11.38 0.90 4.23
CA GLU A 119 -12.66 1.15 3.56
C GLU A 119 -12.39 1.64 2.14
N VAL A 120 -12.92 0.93 1.15
CA VAL A 120 -12.69 1.23 -0.27
C VAL A 120 -14.01 1.15 -1.04
N SER A 121 -14.18 2.08 -1.98
CA SER A 121 -15.29 2.11 -2.93
C SER A 121 -14.76 1.99 -4.36
N GLY A 122 -15.59 1.42 -5.25
CA GLY A 122 -15.22 1.14 -6.62
C GLY A 122 -14.56 -0.22 -6.82
N ASP A 123 -13.86 -0.38 -7.91
CA ASP A 123 -13.13 -1.59 -8.30
C ASP A 123 -11.72 -1.25 -8.82
N LEU A 124 -10.97 -2.23 -9.30
CA LEU A 124 -9.61 -1.99 -9.81
C LEU A 124 -9.55 -1.04 -11.01
N THR A 125 -10.67 -0.75 -11.66
CA THR A 125 -10.71 0.20 -12.79
C THR A 125 -10.85 1.65 -12.36
N ASN A 126 -11.47 1.89 -11.19
CA ASN A 126 -11.66 3.22 -10.61
C ASN A 126 -12.08 3.07 -9.14
N PHE A 127 -11.23 3.50 -8.23
CA PHE A 127 -11.47 3.37 -6.79
C PHE A 127 -10.94 4.54 -5.98
N SER A 128 -11.47 4.66 -4.76
CA SER A 128 -10.89 5.47 -3.70
C SER A 128 -11.05 4.75 -2.36
N GLY A 129 -10.09 4.93 -1.46
CA GLY A 129 -10.08 4.25 -0.18
C GLY A 129 -9.46 5.06 0.94
N ILE A 130 -9.83 4.67 2.17
CA ILE A 130 -9.28 5.22 3.41
C ILE A 130 -8.80 4.07 4.28
N GLU A 131 -7.54 4.13 4.65
CA GLU A 131 -6.88 3.20 5.57
C GLU A 131 -6.69 3.90 6.91
N THR A 132 -7.01 3.23 8.00
CA THR A 132 -6.94 3.83 9.35
C THR A 132 -6.31 2.84 10.32
N ILE A 133 -5.49 3.34 11.25
CA ILE A 133 -4.97 2.55 12.36
C ILE A 133 -5.41 3.22 13.67
N TYR A 134 -5.95 2.39 14.57
CA TYR A 134 -6.31 2.74 15.93
C TYR A 134 -5.40 2.03 16.93
N LYS A 135 -5.06 2.70 18.02
CA LYS A 135 -4.47 2.08 19.20
C LYS A 135 -5.38 2.40 20.39
N ASN A 136 -5.92 1.35 21.07
CA ASN A 136 -6.87 1.51 22.17
C ASN A 136 -8.01 2.49 21.81
N ASP A 137 -8.64 2.28 20.65
CA ASP A 137 -9.74 3.09 20.10
C ASP A 137 -9.40 4.54 19.72
N LYS A 138 -8.15 4.97 19.91
CA LYS A 138 -7.65 6.26 19.43
C LYS A 138 -7.10 6.14 18.01
N ARG A 139 -7.60 6.95 17.09
CA ARG A 139 -7.06 7.02 15.74
C ARG A 139 -5.66 7.65 15.77
N ILE A 140 -4.67 6.92 15.26
CA ILE A 140 -3.26 7.34 15.30
C ILE A 140 -2.65 7.48 13.89
N TYR A 141 -3.35 7.03 12.86
CA TYR A 141 -2.87 7.06 11.47
C TYR A 141 -4.04 7.04 10.50
N GLU A 142 -3.90 7.74 9.39
CA GLU A 142 -4.83 7.70 8.26
C GLU A 142 -4.07 7.77 6.94
N LEU A 143 -4.52 6.98 5.95
CA LEU A 143 -4.08 7.11 4.57
C LEU A 143 -5.28 7.25 3.66
N LYS A 144 -5.15 8.08 2.64
CA LYS A 144 -6.10 8.18 1.53
C LYS A 144 -5.42 7.70 0.25
N CYS A 145 -6.13 6.92 -0.54
CA CYS A 145 -5.65 6.44 -1.83
C CYS A 145 -6.75 6.51 -2.87
N ASN A 146 -6.34 6.62 -4.11
CA ASN A 146 -7.20 6.52 -5.28
C ASN A 146 -6.40 6.06 -6.49
N GLY A 147 -7.08 5.46 -7.44
CA GLY A 147 -6.42 4.94 -8.63
C GLY A 147 -7.37 4.22 -9.57
N GLY A 148 -6.79 3.57 -10.56
CA GLY A 148 -7.53 2.81 -11.55
C GLY A 148 -6.74 2.57 -12.83
N LEU A 149 -7.47 2.21 -13.90
CA LEU A 149 -6.87 2.00 -15.22
C LEU A 149 -6.45 3.31 -15.86
N ILE A 150 -5.28 3.27 -16.48
CA ILE A 150 -4.75 4.38 -17.28
C ILE A 150 -5.08 4.11 -18.75
N LYS A 151 -5.65 5.11 -19.43
CA LYS A 151 -6.09 5.02 -20.84
C LYS A 151 -5.41 6.09 -21.67
#